data_c44ef25f4e68946eeb378eb57e213787
#
_entry.id   c44ef25f4e68946eeb378eb57e213787
#
_cell.length_a   1.000
_cell.length_b   1.000
_cell.length_c   1.000
_cell.angle_alpha   90.00
_cell.angle_beta   90.00
_cell.angle_gamma   90.00
#
_symmetry.space_group_name_H-M   'P 1'
#
loop_
_entity.id
_entity.type
_entity.pdbx_description
1 polymer ?
#
loop_
_entity_poly.entity_id
_entity_poly.type
_entity_poly.pdbx_seq_one_letter_code
_entity_poly.pdbx_strand_id
1 'polypeptide(L)'
;IYNYDGKTLWAQIRVENDTLLTGYRITNGWARTNYTYFAISLSKPIRNYGYKDMQKIQYNGFWRKFPVNTNFPEMAGRKVVSYFEFDNAENPELVVKVALSATSTEGALKNLRAEASGKSFDRLAAEASDSWNHQLASLEVEGTDDQKAMFYTSYYHTLINPSVYMDVDGKYRGLDHNTH
;
A
#
# COMPACT_ATOMS: atom_id res chain seq x y z
N ILE A 1 17.22 -9.00 21.64
CA ILE A 1 16.55 -8.16 20.65
C ILE A 1 15.98 -9.10 19.62
N TYR A 2 14.69 -9.34 19.71
CA TYR A 2 13.98 -10.15 18.71
C TYR A 2 13.89 -9.34 17.43
N ASN A 3 14.47 -9.85 16.35
CA ASN A 3 14.30 -9.32 15.01
C ASN A 3 12.86 -9.61 14.59
N TYR A 4 11.97 -8.65 14.79
CA TYR A 4 10.59 -8.70 14.31
C TYR A 4 10.53 -8.35 12.81
N ASP A 5 11.37 -8.95 12.01
CA ASP A 5 11.16 -8.95 10.58
C ASP A 5 9.90 -9.76 10.30
N GLY A 6 8.79 -9.07 10.16
CA GLY A 6 7.52 -9.67 9.80
C GLY A 6 7.73 -10.57 8.59
N LYS A 7 7.80 -11.88 8.83
CA LYS A 7 8.12 -12.83 7.77
C LYS A 7 6.97 -12.87 6.80
N THR A 8 7.24 -12.52 5.55
CA THR A 8 6.28 -12.72 4.48
C THR A 8 6.04 -14.21 4.31
N LEU A 9 4.81 -14.64 4.53
CA LEU A 9 4.37 -16.02 4.28
C LEU A 9 4.07 -16.22 2.81
N TRP A 10 3.43 -15.21 2.18
CA TRP A 10 3.09 -15.20 0.77
C TRP A 10 2.80 -13.78 0.30
N ALA A 11 3.07 -13.50 -0.95
CA ALA A 11 2.70 -12.26 -1.61
C ALA A 11 2.29 -12.53 -3.05
N GLN A 12 1.35 -11.74 -3.55
CA GLN A 12 0.90 -11.76 -4.92
C GLN A 12 0.72 -10.34 -5.44
N ILE A 13 1.18 -10.10 -6.66
CA ILE A 13 0.85 -8.92 -7.46
C ILE A 13 0.16 -9.41 -8.73
N ARG A 14 -0.90 -8.71 -9.14
CA ARG A 14 -1.61 -8.92 -10.38
C ARG A 14 -1.67 -7.62 -11.18
N VAL A 15 -1.34 -7.71 -12.45
CA VAL A 15 -1.55 -6.64 -13.42
C VAL A 15 -2.96 -6.76 -13.96
N GLU A 16 -3.86 -5.88 -13.53
CA GLU A 16 -5.25 -5.87 -13.97
C GLU A 16 -5.40 -5.26 -15.35
N ASN A 17 -4.64 -4.19 -15.59
CA ASN A 17 -4.45 -3.53 -16.88
C ASN A 17 -3.13 -2.74 -16.86
N ASP A 18 -2.86 -1.97 -17.90
CA ASP A 18 -1.61 -1.23 -18.05
C ASP A 18 -1.37 -0.10 -17.04
N THR A 19 -2.39 0.30 -16.29
CA THR A 19 -2.31 1.36 -15.26
C THR A 19 -2.81 0.93 -13.89
N LEU A 20 -3.21 -0.32 -13.71
CA LEU A 20 -3.79 -0.81 -12.45
C LEU A 20 -3.17 -2.13 -12.04
N LEU A 21 -2.64 -2.13 -10.82
CA LEU A 21 -2.14 -3.33 -10.14
C LEU A 21 -2.97 -3.59 -8.90
N THR A 22 -3.18 -4.85 -8.60
CA THR A 22 -3.75 -5.31 -7.33
C THR A 22 -2.88 -6.40 -6.72
N GLY A 23 -3.14 -6.73 -5.48
CA GLY A 23 -2.45 -7.83 -4.84
C GLY A 23 -2.65 -7.89 -3.35
N TYR A 24 -1.91 -8.78 -2.74
CA TYR A 24 -1.92 -8.92 -1.29
C TYR A 24 -0.59 -9.43 -0.76
N ARG A 25 -0.37 -9.17 0.51
CA ARG A 25 0.75 -9.72 1.28
C ARG A 25 0.22 -10.33 2.56
N ILE A 26 0.66 -11.56 2.84
CA ILE A 26 0.39 -12.25 4.10
C ILE A 26 1.70 -12.28 4.89
N THR A 27 1.64 -11.79 6.12
CA THR A 27 2.79 -11.78 7.03
C THR A 27 2.44 -12.45 8.34
N ASN A 28 3.45 -12.95 9.03
CA ASN A 28 3.36 -13.30 10.43
C ASN A 28 4.28 -12.37 11.26
N GLY A 29 3.93 -12.21 12.51
CA GLY A 29 4.65 -11.34 13.43
C GLY A 29 3.92 -11.34 14.78
N TRP A 30 3.47 -10.18 15.23
CA TRP A 30 2.59 -10.06 16.39
C TRP A 30 1.28 -10.83 16.23
N ALA A 31 0.68 -10.78 15.04
CA ALA A 31 -0.41 -11.66 14.68
C ALA A 31 0.14 -12.93 13.98
N ARG A 32 -0.55 -14.06 14.15
CA ARG A 32 -0.19 -15.31 13.46
C ARG A 32 -0.23 -15.17 11.95
N THR A 33 -1.23 -14.46 11.47
CA THR A 33 -1.38 -14.05 10.08
C THR A 33 -1.94 -12.63 10.02
N ASN A 34 -1.32 -11.79 9.21
CA ASN A 34 -1.81 -10.46 8.91
C ASN A 34 -1.95 -10.33 7.40
N TYR A 35 -3.14 -9.95 6.94
CA TYR A 35 -3.45 -9.77 5.52
C TYR A 35 -3.44 -8.28 5.20
N THR A 36 -2.68 -7.90 4.20
CA THR A 36 -2.70 -6.56 3.63
C THR A 36 -2.96 -6.69 2.14
N TYR A 37 -4.13 -6.26 1.72
CA TYR A 37 -4.48 -6.15 0.31
C TYR A 37 -4.16 -4.74 -0.17
N PHE A 38 -3.84 -4.60 -1.46
CA PHE A 38 -3.53 -3.32 -2.05
C PHE A 38 -4.09 -3.17 -3.46
N ALA A 39 -4.31 -1.91 -3.84
CA ALA A 39 -4.57 -1.48 -5.20
C ALA A 39 -3.64 -0.31 -5.52
N ILE A 40 -3.01 -0.36 -6.69
CA ILE A 40 -2.05 0.65 -7.15
C ILE A 40 -2.50 1.18 -8.51
N SER A 41 -2.75 2.48 -8.59
CA SER A 41 -3.02 3.17 -9.84
C SER A 41 -1.78 3.95 -10.28
N LEU A 42 -1.47 3.85 -11.56
CA LEU A 42 -0.32 4.46 -12.22
C LEU A 42 -0.78 5.54 -13.19
N SER A 43 -0.07 6.65 -13.26
CA SER A 43 -0.40 7.75 -14.19
C SER A 43 0.03 7.47 -15.63
N LYS A 44 0.83 6.41 -15.85
CA LYS A 44 1.34 6.00 -17.15
C LYS A 44 1.11 4.52 -17.40
N PRO A 45 0.91 4.11 -18.65
CA PRO A 45 0.80 2.71 -19.00
C PRO A 45 2.13 1.98 -18.79
N ILE A 46 2.05 0.77 -18.26
CA ILE A 46 3.18 -0.15 -18.14
C ILE A 46 3.52 -0.66 -19.54
N ARG A 47 4.79 -0.54 -19.94
CA ARG A 47 5.30 -1.06 -21.19
C ARG A 47 5.70 -2.53 -21.10
N ASN A 48 6.48 -2.86 -20.08
CA ASN A 48 6.90 -4.20 -19.74
C ASN A 48 6.90 -4.39 -18.25
N TYR A 49 6.76 -5.62 -17.80
CA TYR A 49 6.87 -5.97 -16.39
C TYR A 49 7.35 -7.41 -16.22
N GLY A 50 7.80 -7.71 -15.04
CA GLY A 50 8.21 -9.06 -14.67
C GLY A 50 8.52 -9.14 -13.18
N TYR A 51 9.00 -10.30 -12.75
CA TYR A 51 9.37 -10.50 -11.36
C TYR A 51 10.56 -11.45 -11.21
N LYS A 52 11.19 -11.36 -10.04
CA LYS A 52 12.19 -12.32 -9.57
C LYS A 52 11.66 -12.94 -8.27
N ASP A 53 11.57 -14.25 -8.24
CA ASP A 53 11.41 -14.95 -6.96
C ASP A 53 12.80 -15.04 -6.32
N MET A 54 12.96 -14.33 -5.21
CA MET A 54 14.23 -14.30 -4.46
C MET A 54 14.41 -15.54 -3.58
N GLN A 55 13.43 -16.43 -3.52
CA GLN A 55 13.58 -17.73 -2.88
C GLN A 55 14.20 -18.71 -3.87
N LYS A 56 15.42 -19.17 -3.57
CA LYS A 56 16.04 -20.25 -4.34
C LYS A 56 15.29 -21.54 -4.07
N ILE A 57 14.49 -21.97 -5.02
CA ILE A 57 13.90 -23.30 -5.02
C ILE A 57 14.78 -24.18 -5.89
N GLN A 58 15.42 -25.18 -5.31
CA GLN A 58 16.10 -26.24 -6.07
C GLN A 58 15.07 -27.30 -6.42
N TYR A 59 14.79 -27.44 -7.70
CA TYR A 59 14.03 -28.56 -8.23
C TYR A 59 15.00 -29.63 -8.75
N ASN A 60 15.01 -30.77 -8.12
CA ASN A 60 15.65 -31.97 -8.65
C ASN A 60 14.62 -32.72 -9.50
N GLY A 61 14.45 -32.35 -10.76
CA GLY A 61 13.48 -33.02 -11.61
C GLY A 61 13.25 -32.34 -12.96
N PHE A 62 12.15 -32.68 -13.61
CA PHE A 62 11.79 -32.30 -14.96
C PHE A 62 11.64 -30.77 -15.13
N TRP A 63 12.42 -30.21 -16.06
CA TRP A 63 12.48 -28.77 -16.32
C TRP A 63 11.49 -28.32 -17.37
N ARG A 64 10.69 -27.35 -17.05
CA ARG A 64 10.02 -26.50 -18.06
C ARG A 64 10.87 -25.28 -18.34
N LYS A 65 11.46 -25.20 -19.53
CA LYS A 65 12.08 -23.98 -20.05
C LYS A 65 10.98 -23.07 -20.62
N PHE A 66 10.29 -22.34 -19.79
CA PHE A 66 9.45 -21.25 -20.24
C PHE A 66 10.18 -19.92 -19.96
N PRO A 67 10.12 -18.91 -20.83
CA PRO A 67 10.51 -17.55 -20.52
C PRO A 67 9.46 -16.97 -19.56
N VAL A 68 9.59 -17.29 -18.28
CA VAL A 68 8.50 -17.38 -17.33
C VAL A 68 8.06 -16.04 -16.78
N ASN A 69 8.87 -14.98 -16.93
CA ASN A 69 8.72 -13.82 -16.05
C ASN A 69 8.51 -12.50 -16.78
N THR A 70 8.23 -12.53 -18.07
CA THR A 70 8.00 -11.32 -18.86
C THR A 70 6.52 -11.22 -19.19
N ASN A 71 5.88 -10.13 -18.76
CA ASN A 71 4.48 -9.81 -19.04
C ASN A 71 3.47 -10.91 -18.65
N PHE A 72 3.80 -11.76 -17.68
CA PHE A 72 2.82 -12.65 -17.11
C PHE A 72 2.02 -11.90 -16.05
N PRO A 73 0.67 -11.83 -16.13
CA PRO A 73 -0.14 -10.89 -15.36
C PRO A 73 -0.16 -11.16 -13.85
N GLU A 74 0.27 -12.33 -13.40
CA GLU A 74 0.23 -12.71 -11.99
C GLU A 74 1.61 -13.17 -11.52
N MET A 75 2.08 -12.55 -10.45
CA MET A 75 3.38 -12.78 -9.85
C MET A 75 3.18 -13.11 -8.38
N ALA A 76 3.57 -14.30 -7.95
CA ALA A 76 3.34 -14.77 -6.59
C ALA A 76 4.53 -15.53 -6.04
N GLY A 77 4.74 -15.49 -4.71
CA GLY A 77 5.82 -16.18 -4.02
C GLY A 77 6.04 -15.65 -2.61
N ARG A 78 7.03 -16.22 -1.94
CA ARG A 78 7.42 -15.77 -0.59
C ARG A 78 8.33 -14.54 -0.60
N LYS A 79 9.15 -14.38 -1.66
CA LYS A 79 10.13 -13.30 -1.81
C LYS A 79 10.10 -12.79 -3.25
N VAL A 80 9.00 -12.15 -3.62
CA VAL A 80 8.79 -11.60 -4.95
C VAL A 80 9.30 -10.18 -5.02
N VAL A 81 10.13 -9.89 -6.02
CA VAL A 81 10.50 -8.54 -6.42
C VAL A 81 9.99 -8.33 -7.84
N SER A 82 9.05 -7.42 -8.00
CA SER A 82 8.47 -7.07 -9.29
C SER A 82 9.09 -5.80 -9.83
N TYR A 83 9.22 -5.71 -11.16
CA TYR A 83 9.68 -4.52 -11.85
C TYR A 83 8.66 -4.14 -12.93
N PHE A 84 8.57 -2.85 -13.19
CA PHE A 84 7.69 -2.27 -14.20
C PHE A 84 8.46 -1.21 -14.98
N GLU A 85 8.35 -1.25 -16.29
CA GLU A 85 9.01 -0.34 -17.20
C GLU A 85 7.98 0.61 -17.82
N PHE A 86 8.35 1.89 -17.88
CA PHE A 86 7.50 2.96 -18.40
C PHE A 86 8.23 3.71 -19.51
N ASP A 87 7.48 4.30 -20.42
CA ASP A 87 8.04 5.26 -21.36
C ASP A 87 8.14 6.64 -20.70
N ASN A 88 9.35 7.17 -20.69
CA ASN A 88 9.65 8.46 -20.06
C ASN A 88 10.14 9.52 -21.08
N ALA A 89 10.03 9.26 -22.38
CA ALA A 89 10.57 10.14 -23.40
C ALA A 89 9.95 11.54 -23.38
N GLU A 90 8.62 11.64 -23.17
CA GLU A 90 7.90 12.91 -23.18
C GLU A 90 7.72 13.50 -21.76
N ASN A 91 7.51 12.67 -20.79
CA ASN A 91 7.31 13.09 -19.39
C ASN A 91 8.01 12.10 -18.45
N PRO A 92 9.06 12.49 -17.70
CA PRO A 92 9.75 11.62 -16.76
C PRO A 92 8.96 11.35 -15.47
N GLU A 93 7.91 12.13 -15.16
CA GLU A 93 7.14 12.01 -13.92
C GLU A 93 6.19 10.81 -13.97
N LEU A 94 6.20 9.98 -12.94
CA LEU A 94 5.25 8.91 -12.70
C LEU A 94 4.55 9.13 -11.37
N VAL A 95 3.24 9.35 -11.40
CA VAL A 95 2.41 9.42 -10.19
C VAL A 95 1.88 8.02 -9.87
N VAL A 96 2.12 7.58 -8.65
CA VAL A 96 1.67 6.29 -8.12
C VAL A 96 0.71 6.55 -6.97
N LYS A 97 -0.49 6.00 -7.02
CA LYS A 97 -1.48 6.05 -5.94
C LYS A 97 -1.68 4.66 -5.39
N VAL A 98 -1.60 4.52 -4.08
CA VAL A 98 -1.71 3.23 -3.38
C VAL A 98 -2.84 3.32 -2.36
N ALA A 99 -3.72 2.35 -2.38
CA ALA A 99 -4.70 2.14 -1.33
C ALA A 99 -4.55 0.74 -0.73
N LEU A 100 -4.85 0.63 0.54
CA LEU A 100 -4.75 -0.61 1.31
C LEU A 100 -6.13 -1.02 1.82
N SER A 101 -6.27 -2.31 2.09
CA SER A 101 -7.44 -2.89 2.76
C SER A 101 -6.99 -4.08 3.60
N ALA A 102 -7.64 -4.29 4.72
CA ALA A 102 -7.48 -5.51 5.52
C ALA A 102 -8.44 -6.62 5.09
N THR A 103 -9.44 -6.32 4.27
CA THR A 103 -10.52 -7.25 3.92
C THR A 103 -10.30 -7.97 2.60
N SER A 104 -10.02 -7.23 1.52
CA SER A 104 -9.87 -7.79 0.18
C SER A 104 -9.22 -6.83 -0.82
N THR A 105 -8.83 -7.33 -1.98
CA THR A 105 -8.40 -6.49 -3.13
C THR A 105 -9.52 -5.59 -3.62
N GLU A 106 -10.76 -6.06 -3.57
CA GLU A 106 -11.93 -5.23 -3.91
C GLU A 106 -12.13 -4.08 -2.91
N GLY A 107 -11.90 -4.32 -1.61
CA GLY A 107 -11.86 -3.28 -0.58
C GLY A 107 -10.80 -2.22 -0.89
N ALA A 108 -9.58 -2.65 -1.23
CA ALA A 108 -8.51 -1.74 -1.62
C ALA A 108 -8.85 -0.91 -2.87
N LEU A 109 -9.51 -1.52 -3.87
CA LEU A 109 -10.00 -0.81 -5.06
C LEU A 109 -11.07 0.23 -4.72
N LYS A 110 -12.00 -0.08 -3.81
CA LYS A 110 -13.02 0.87 -3.35
C LYS A 110 -12.37 2.05 -2.63
N ASN A 111 -11.42 1.79 -1.73
CA ASN A 111 -10.66 2.82 -1.03
C ASN A 111 -9.92 3.71 -2.03
N LEU A 112 -9.22 3.13 -3.01
CA LEU A 112 -8.51 3.87 -4.06
C LEU A 112 -9.45 4.79 -4.83
N ARG A 113 -10.62 4.30 -5.23
CA ARG A 113 -11.61 5.07 -5.99
C ARG A 113 -12.20 6.22 -5.17
N ALA A 114 -12.54 5.96 -3.92
CA ALA A 114 -13.18 6.95 -3.06
C ALA A 114 -12.22 8.05 -2.59
N GLU A 115 -10.99 7.69 -2.25
CA GLU A 115 -10.08 8.60 -1.58
C GLU A 115 -9.10 9.30 -2.53
N ALA A 116 -8.63 8.62 -3.59
CA ALA A 116 -7.53 9.12 -4.42
C ALA A 116 -7.88 9.28 -5.91
N SER A 117 -8.96 8.67 -6.42
CA SER A 117 -9.31 8.76 -7.84
C SER A 117 -9.69 10.19 -8.22
N GLY A 118 -9.21 10.64 -9.40
CA GLY A 118 -9.51 11.99 -9.92
C GLY A 118 -8.81 13.15 -9.19
N LYS A 119 -7.97 12.87 -8.19
CA LYS A 119 -7.22 13.91 -7.46
C LYS A 119 -5.76 13.93 -7.89
N SER A 120 -5.18 15.13 -8.01
CA SER A 120 -3.73 15.30 -8.19
C SER A 120 -2.99 15.08 -6.88
N PHE A 121 -1.66 14.93 -6.93
CA PHE A 121 -0.80 14.89 -5.76
C PHE A 121 -0.97 16.15 -4.89
N ASP A 122 -0.89 17.33 -5.50
CA ASP A 122 -1.00 18.60 -4.78
C ASP A 122 -2.35 18.76 -4.09
N ARG A 123 -3.42 18.33 -4.75
CA ARG A 123 -4.75 18.33 -4.13
C ARG A 123 -4.83 17.42 -2.92
N LEU A 124 -4.29 16.21 -3.00
CA LEU A 124 -4.27 15.28 -1.84
C LEU A 124 -3.41 15.83 -0.71
N ALA A 125 -2.27 16.44 -1.02
CA ALA A 125 -1.40 17.09 -0.04
C ALA A 125 -2.10 18.26 0.66
N ALA A 126 -2.82 19.11 -0.10
CA ALA A 126 -3.59 20.21 0.45
C ALA A 126 -4.75 19.70 1.35
N GLU A 127 -5.55 18.74 0.86
CA GLU A 127 -6.65 18.15 1.65
C GLU A 127 -6.14 17.51 2.96
N ALA A 128 -4.99 16.85 2.94
CA ALA A 128 -4.36 16.29 4.13
C ALA A 128 -3.91 17.38 5.11
N SER A 129 -3.26 18.44 4.60
CA SER A 129 -2.84 19.58 5.39
C SER A 129 -4.05 20.28 6.04
N ASP A 130 -5.09 20.54 5.29
CA ASP A 130 -6.32 21.17 5.78
C ASP A 130 -7.00 20.33 6.86
N SER A 131 -7.07 19.02 6.66
CA SER A 131 -7.62 18.08 7.64
C SER A 131 -6.84 18.12 8.95
N TRP A 132 -5.50 18.09 8.89
CA TRP A 132 -4.66 18.19 10.08
C TRP A 132 -4.77 19.56 10.76
N ASN A 133 -4.75 20.64 9.99
CA ASN A 133 -4.92 21.99 10.54
C ASN A 133 -6.27 22.14 11.24
N HIS A 134 -7.34 21.58 10.68
CA HIS A 134 -8.67 21.59 11.30
C HIS A 134 -8.66 20.84 12.66
N GLN A 135 -8.05 19.67 12.73
CA GLN A 135 -7.95 18.90 13.97
C GLN A 135 -7.09 19.60 15.02
N LEU A 136 -5.93 20.12 14.63
CA LEU A 136 -5.01 20.80 15.55
C LEU A 136 -5.59 22.12 16.05
N ALA A 137 -6.39 22.83 15.27
CA ALA A 137 -7.08 24.06 15.65
C ALA A 137 -8.18 23.87 16.70
N SER A 138 -8.51 22.63 17.07
CA SER A 138 -9.47 22.37 18.15
C SER A 138 -8.95 22.78 19.54
N LEU A 139 -7.65 22.94 19.70
CA LEU A 139 -7.00 23.49 20.90
C LEU A 139 -6.11 24.68 20.51
N GLU A 140 -6.39 25.81 21.10
CA GLU A 140 -5.62 27.03 20.88
C GLU A 140 -4.77 27.34 22.12
N VAL A 141 -3.47 27.61 21.92
CA VAL A 141 -2.54 27.87 23.01
C VAL A 141 -1.78 29.17 22.76
N GLU A 142 -1.54 29.91 23.84
CA GLU A 142 -0.68 31.09 23.84
C GLU A 142 0.73 30.73 24.35
N GLY A 143 1.76 31.34 23.76
CA GLY A 143 3.16 31.10 24.15
C GLY A 143 4.12 31.52 23.05
N THR A 144 5.40 31.28 23.29
CA THR A 144 6.45 31.49 22.28
C THR A 144 6.30 30.48 21.14
N ASP A 145 6.93 30.75 19.99
CA ASP A 145 6.88 29.84 18.84
C ASP A 145 7.41 28.44 19.19
N ASP A 146 8.47 28.35 19.99
CA ASP A 146 9.00 27.06 20.44
C ASP A 146 8.00 26.32 21.35
N GLN A 147 7.31 27.02 22.24
CA GLN A 147 6.28 26.42 23.10
C GLN A 147 5.09 25.92 22.27
N LYS A 148 4.65 26.71 21.30
CA LYS A 148 3.60 26.31 20.36
C LYS A 148 4.02 25.11 19.54
N ALA A 149 5.24 25.10 18.99
CA ALA A 149 5.77 23.98 18.22
C ALA A 149 5.82 22.68 19.05
N MET A 150 6.32 22.74 20.28
CA MET A 150 6.33 21.59 21.20
C MET A 150 4.90 21.09 21.51
N PHE A 151 3.98 22.02 21.81
CA PHE A 151 2.60 21.66 22.11
C PHE A 151 1.92 20.97 20.94
N TYR A 152 1.91 21.61 19.75
CA TYR A 152 1.24 21.05 18.58
C TYR A 152 1.90 19.77 18.04
N THR A 153 3.21 19.63 18.18
CA THR A 153 3.89 18.37 17.86
C THR A 153 3.43 17.25 18.79
N SER A 154 3.36 17.52 20.09
CA SER A 154 2.88 16.54 21.07
C SER A 154 1.40 16.21 20.86
N TYR A 155 0.58 17.21 20.58
CA TYR A 155 -0.84 17.02 20.29
C TYR A 155 -1.04 16.20 18.99
N TYR A 156 -0.32 16.51 17.93
CA TYR A 156 -0.31 15.71 16.72
C TYR A 156 0.00 14.24 17.01
N HIS A 157 1.01 13.95 17.82
CA HIS A 157 1.36 12.57 18.19
C HIS A 157 0.24 11.85 18.92
N THR A 158 -0.58 12.54 19.73
CA THR A 158 -1.72 11.90 20.39
C THR A 158 -2.86 11.54 19.43
N LEU A 159 -2.93 12.22 18.27
CA LEU A 159 -3.96 12.02 17.26
C LEU A 159 -3.61 10.96 16.22
N ILE A 160 -2.37 10.45 16.21
CA ILE A 160 -1.94 9.41 15.27
C ILE A 160 -2.64 8.07 15.54
N ASN A 161 -2.93 7.78 16.80
CA ASN A 161 -3.62 6.57 17.23
C ASN A 161 -4.80 6.89 18.17
N PRO A 162 -5.89 6.13 18.12
CA PRO A 162 -6.15 4.98 17.24
C PRO A 162 -6.41 5.40 15.79
N SER A 163 -5.95 4.59 14.84
CA SER A 163 -6.23 4.78 13.41
C SER A 163 -7.48 4.02 12.98
N VAL A 164 -8.15 4.50 11.93
CA VAL A 164 -9.28 3.81 11.32
C VAL A 164 -8.79 2.52 10.68
N TYR A 165 -9.40 1.39 11.05
CA TYR A 165 -9.08 0.06 10.53
C TYR A 165 -10.29 -0.54 9.79
N MET A 166 -10.91 0.23 8.91
CA MET A 166 -12.01 -0.20 8.08
C MET A 166 -11.88 0.38 6.67
N ASP A 167 -12.46 -0.31 5.71
CA ASP A 167 -12.62 0.17 4.35
C ASP A 167 -13.69 1.27 4.27
N VAL A 168 -13.72 2.01 3.16
CA VAL A 168 -14.70 3.11 2.96
C VAL A 168 -16.16 2.65 2.98
N ASP A 169 -16.42 1.37 2.83
CA ASP A 169 -17.76 0.77 2.95
C ASP A 169 -18.05 0.25 4.37
N GLY A 170 -17.20 0.58 5.35
CA GLY A 170 -17.35 0.21 6.76
C GLY A 170 -16.88 -1.21 7.10
N LYS A 171 -16.40 -1.97 6.13
CA LYS A 171 -15.95 -3.34 6.39
C LYS A 171 -14.58 -3.38 7.02
N TYR A 172 -14.39 -4.30 7.94
CA TYR A 172 -13.10 -4.55 8.58
C TYR A 172 -12.88 -6.04 8.81
N ARG A 173 -11.63 -6.44 9.03
CA ARG A 173 -11.27 -7.80 9.41
C ARG A 173 -11.23 -7.92 10.92
N GLY A 174 -12.08 -8.78 11.47
CA GLY A 174 -12.12 -9.09 12.89
C GLY A 174 -10.94 -9.96 13.35
N LEU A 175 -10.80 -10.09 14.69
CA LEU A 175 -9.81 -10.99 15.29
C LEU A 175 -10.08 -12.48 15.01
N ASP A 176 -11.28 -12.81 14.63
CA ASP A 176 -11.72 -14.13 14.14
C ASP A 176 -11.33 -14.41 12.69
N HIS A 177 -10.60 -13.47 12.05
CA HIS A 177 -10.22 -13.47 10.64
C HIS A 177 -11.37 -13.38 9.62
N ASN A 178 -12.59 -13.11 10.08
CA ASN A 178 -13.73 -12.85 9.21
C ASN A 178 -13.85 -11.37 8.86
N THR A 179 -14.56 -11.08 7.78
CA THR A 179 -14.94 -9.72 7.39
C THR A 179 -16.30 -9.39 8.00
N HIS A 180 -16.36 -8.26 8.69
CA HIS A 180 -17.55 -7.70 9.32
C HIS A 180 -17.96 -6.41 8.66
#